data_5e3488d211da7353219baa8a607d810a
#
_entry.id   5e3488d211da7353219baa8a607d810a
#
_cell.length_a   1.000
_cell.length_b   1.000
_cell.length_c   1.000
_cell.angle_alpha   90.00
_cell.angle_beta   90.00
_cell.angle_gamma   90.00
#
_symmetry.space_group_name_H-M   'P 1'
#
loop_
_entity.id
_entity.type
_entity.pdbx_description
1 polymer ?
#
loop_
_entity_poly.entity_id
_entity_poly.type
_entity_poly.pdbx_seq_one_letter_code
_entity_poly.pdbx_strand_id
1 'polypeptide(L)'
;MLFRSLTFNPKYRESFQPLVEKVSFSSYGNIDELRDTVDKDTAFVILEPIQGESGIHVPPDSFLQDVRKLCDENKILLIFDEIQSGLGRTGSMWAADHWKTVPDIMCVAKGIAGGVPMGVTLVRPDILSVMKKGEHSSTFGGNPLSCAAGTATIQALTQDGLIENAKDMGQKFQQGLAELKSRHKIIREVRGKGLMIGVELKFEVKDILMEGIKNGLLLLYSGRNILRFLPPLVISEEDITKTLKILDELLTNEEARRNV
;
A
#
# COMPACT_ATOMS: atom_id res chain seq x y z
N MET A 1 -12.96 -13.45 6.15
CA MET A 1 -12.23 -14.46 6.92
C MET A 1 -10.84 -14.73 6.37
N LEU A 2 -10.69 -14.95 5.06
CA LEU A 2 -9.42 -15.25 4.41
C LEU A 2 -8.33 -14.20 4.70
N PHE A 3 -8.64 -12.91 4.61
CA PHE A 3 -7.69 -11.82 4.85
C PHE A 3 -7.03 -11.87 6.24
N ARG A 4 -7.77 -12.23 7.29
CA ARG A 4 -7.23 -12.36 8.64
C ARG A 4 -6.35 -13.59 8.82
N SER A 5 -6.60 -14.64 8.06
CA SER A 5 -5.72 -15.82 8.05
C SER A 5 -4.39 -15.54 7.37
N LEU A 6 -4.36 -14.61 6.42
CA LEU A 6 -3.21 -14.28 5.58
C LEU A 6 -2.38 -13.10 6.09
N THR A 7 -2.78 -12.42 7.18
CA THR A 7 -1.96 -11.36 7.75
C THR A 7 -0.84 -11.95 8.63
N PHE A 8 0.36 -11.45 8.47
CA PHE A 8 1.51 -11.85 9.29
C PHE A 8 1.32 -11.49 10.78
N ASN A 9 0.67 -10.37 11.08
CA ASN A 9 0.58 -9.83 12.44
C ASN A 9 -0.31 -10.70 13.36
N PRO A 10 0.24 -11.36 14.40
CA PRO A 10 -0.52 -12.23 15.31
C PRO A 10 -1.70 -11.52 15.97
N LYS A 11 -1.55 -10.24 16.32
CA LYS A 11 -2.60 -9.42 16.94
C LYS A 11 -3.91 -9.41 16.15
N TYR A 12 -3.82 -9.50 14.82
CA TYR A 12 -5.00 -9.52 13.94
C TYR A 12 -5.52 -10.93 13.65
N ARG A 13 -4.83 -11.97 14.10
CA ARG A 13 -5.15 -13.38 13.84
C ARG A 13 -5.70 -14.12 15.04
N GLU A 14 -5.09 -13.95 16.21
CA GLU A 14 -5.33 -14.79 17.41
C GLU A 14 -6.81 -14.82 17.84
N SER A 15 -7.49 -13.68 17.78
CA SER A 15 -8.91 -13.58 18.17
C SER A 15 -9.89 -14.19 17.17
N PHE A 16 -9.41 -14.73 16.03
CA PHE A 16 -10.24 -15.24 14.93
C PHE A 16 -10.03 -16.73 14.64
N GLN A 17 -9.46 -17.46 15.58
CA GLN A 17 -9.30 -18.91 15.48
C GLN A 17 -10.67 -19.63 15.38
N PRO A 18 -10.80 -20.75 14.61
CA PRO A 18 -9.78 -21.33 13.76
C PRO A 18 -9.58 -20.54 12.46
N LEU A 19 -8.33 -20.41 12.03
CA LEU A 19 -7.95 -19.76 10.77
C LEU A 19 -7.84 -20.80 9.64
N VAL A 20 -7.65 -20.31 8.40
CA VAL A 20 -7.31 -21.17 7.27
C VAL A 20 -5.95 -21.83 7.56
N GLU A 21 -5.91 -23.14 7.44
CA GLU A 21 -4.70 -23.94 7.65
C GLU A 21 -3.74 -23.82 6.47
N LYS A 22 -2.50 -24.27 6.69
CA LYS A 22 -1.43 -24.33 5.68
C LYS A 22 -1.10 -22.95 5.07
N VAL A 23 -1.02 -21.92 5.91
CA VAL A 23 -0.52 -20.60 5.55
C VAL A 23 0.90 -20.45 6.10
N SER A 24 1.86 -20.26 5.19
CA SER A 24 3.26 -19.98 5.51
C SER A 24 3.58 -18.52 5.20
N PHE A 25 4.60 -17.98 5.85
CA PHE A 25 5.05 -16.60 5.67
C PHE A 25 6.53 -16.59 5.33
N SER A 26 6.94 -15.67 4.45
CA SER A 26 8.33 -15.34 4.17
C SER A 26 8.58 -13.86 4.39
N SER A 27 9.83 -13.48 4.62
CA SER A 27 10.23 -12.09 4.76
C SER A 27 10.01 -11.34 3.45
N TYR A 28 9.33 -10.19 3.53
CA TYR A 28 9.03 -9.38 2.35
C TYR A 28 10.32 -8.88 1.69
N GLY A 29 10.41 -9.05 0.37
CA GLY A 29 11.58 -8.69 -0.41
C GLY A 29 12.68 -9.76 -0.46
N ASN A 30 12.51 -10.89 0.22
CA ASN A 30 13.47 -12.00 0.23
C ASN A 30 12.98 -13.15 -0.66
N ILE A 31 13.46 -13.20 -1.91
CA ILE A 31 13.04 -14.20 -2.88
C ILE A 31 13.58 -15.60 -2.55
N ASP A 32 14.75 -15.70 -1.90
CA ASP A 32 15.33 -17.00 -1.57
C ASP A 32 14.53 -17.67 -0.45
N GLU A 33 14.15 -16.93 0.58
CA GLU A 33 13.27 -17.45 1.64
C GLU A 33 11.88 -17.83 1.08
N LEU A 34 11.34 -17.04 0.14
CA LEU A 34 10.09 -17.39 -0.51
C LEU A 34 10.22 -18.69 -1.32
N ARG A 35 11.33 -18.88 -2.04
CA ARG A 35 11.61 -20.10 -2.80
C ARG A 35 11.68 -21.33 -1.91
N ASP A 36 12.31 -21.21 -0.73
CA ASP A 36 12.39 -22.29 0.25
C ASP A 36 11.04 -22.60 0.92
N THR A 37 10.13 -21.61 0.94
CA THR A 37 8.79 -21.76 1.52
C THR A 37 7.79 -22.41 0.55
N VAL A 38 7.98 -22.22 -0.77
CA VAL A 38 7.11 -22.79 -1.80
C VAL A 38 7.38 -24.29 -1.95
N ASP A 39 6.31 -25.08 -1.93
CA ASP A 39 6.34 -26.52 -2.13
C ASP A 39 5.29 -27.00 -3.16
N LYS A 40 5.22 -28.31 -3.38
CA LYS A 40 4.29 -28.95 -4.33
C LYS A 40 2.81 -28.79 -3.94
N ASP A 41 2.51 -28.48 -2.70
CA ASP A 41 1.15 -28.30 -2.17
C ASP A 41 0.76 -26.81 -2.12
N THR A 42 1.66 -25.92 -2.48
CA THR A 42 1.42 -24.48 -2.54
C THR A 42 0.48 -24.13 -3.68
N ALA A 43 -0.66 -23.50 -3.38
CA ALA A 43 -1.66 -23.11 -4.39
C ALA A 43 -1.41 -21.68 -4.93
N PHE A 44 -0.96 -20.76 -4.09
CA PHE A 44 -0.74 -19.37 -4.48
C PHE A 44 0.26 -18.67 -3.55
N VAL A 45 0.83 -17.57 -4.07
CA VAL A 45 1.54 -16.52 -3.31
C VAL A 45 0.67 -15.28 -3.33
N ILE A 46 0.48 -14.65 -2.16
CA ILE A 46 -0.22 -13.36 -2.04
C ILE A 46 0.66 -12.34 -1.35
N LEU A 47 0.75 -11.13 -1.92
CA LEU A 47 1.50 -10.01 -1.32
C LEU A 47 0.96 -8.66 -1.78
N GLU A 48 1.26 -7.60 -1.01
CA GLU A 48 1.12 -6.22 -1.45
C GLU A 48 2.33 -5.86 -2.33
N PRO A 49 2.17 -5.24 -3.53
CA PRO A 49 3.30 -4.75 -4.32
C PRO A 49 4.15 -3.68 -3.58
N ILE A 50 3.52 -2.89 -2.73
CA ILE A 50 4.15 -2.03 -1.71
C ILE A 50 3.38 -2.25 -0.42
N GLN A 51 4.05 -2.69 0.63
CA GLN A 51 3.37 -2.91 1.90
C GLN A 51 2.97 -1.59 2.56
N GLY A 52 1.68 -1.44 2.87
CA GLY A 52 1.12 -0.20 3.42
C GLY A 52 1.23 -0.11 4.94
N GLU A 53 0.49 -0.96 5.64
CA GLU A 53 0.31 -0.89 7.09
C GLU A 53 1.59 -1.22 7.90
N SER A 54 2.49 -2.00 7.33
CA SER A 54 3.74 -2.40 7.98
C SER A 54 4.84 -1.33 7.93
N GLY A 55 4.69 -0.25 7.14
CA GLY A 55 5.68 0.83 7.12
C GLY A 55 6.08 1.37 5.76
N ILE A 56 5.24 1.25 4.75
CA ILE A 56 5.51 1.65 3.37
C ILE A 56 6.81 0.99 2.87
N HIS A 57 6.84 -0.33 2.92
CA HIS A 57 7.98 -1.08 2.41
C HIS A 57 7.88 -1.25 0.90
N VAL A 58 8.83 -0.68 0.18
CA VAL A 58 9.03 -0.87 -1.26
C VAL A 58 9.99 -2.03 -1.44
N PRO A 59 9.66 -3.04 -2.26
CA PRO A 59 10.53 -4.19 -2.43
C PRO A 59 11.75 -3.85 -3.31
N PRO A 60 12.80 -4.70 -3.31
CA PRO A 60 13.89 -4.62 -4.28
C PRO A 60 13.38 -4.62 -5.72
N ASP A 61 14.13 -3.99 -6.63
CA ASP A 61 13.67 -3.74 -8.01
C ASP A 61 13.33 -5.02 -8.81
N SER A 62 13.99 -6.15 -8.55
CA SER A 62 13.70 -7.42 -9.24
C SER A 62 12.63 -8.25 -8.54
N PHE A 63 12.30 -7.97 -7.28
CA PHE A 63 11.56 -8.89 -6.41
C PHE A 63 10.22 -9.35 -6.99
N LEU A 64 9.36 -8.44 -7.46
CA LEU A 64 8.05 -8.82 -7.99
C LEU A 64 8.16 -9.65 -9.28
N GLN A 65 9.16 -9.36 -10.11
CA GLN A 65 9.44 -10.15 -11.32
C GLN A 65 9.95 -11.55 -10.95
N ASP A 66 10.82 -11.65 -9.95
CA ASP A 66 11.33 -12.92 -9.44
C ASP A 66 10.21 -13.76 -8.81
N VAL A 67 9.28 -13.13 -8.07
CA VAL A 67 8.08 -13.79 -7.54
C VAL A 67 7.20 -14.30 -8.66
N ARG A 68 6.94 -13.49 -9.72
CA ARG A 68 6.15 -13.93 -10.88
C ARG A 68 6.80 -15.14 -11.55
N LYS A 69 8.10 -15.09 -11.78
CA LYS A 69 8.85 -16.21 -12.37
C LYS A 69 8.76 -17.47 -11.52
N LEU A 70 8.96 -17.35 -10.21
CA LEU A 70 8.81 -18.46 -9.25
C LEU A 70 7.42 -19.09 -9.33
N CYS A 71 6.37 -18.25 -9.38
CA CYS A 71 4.99 -18.74 -9.50
C CYS A 71 4.75 -19.48 -10.84
N ASP A 72 5.28 -18.95 -11.95
CA ASP A 72 5.15 -19.57 -13.27
C ASP A 72 5.86 -20.93 -13.35
N GLU A 73 7.08 -21.01 -12.82
CA GLU A 73 7.89 -22.24 -12.79
C GLU A 73 7.22 -23.35 -11.98
N ASN A 74 6.53 -22.99 -10.88
CA ASN A 74 5.84 -23.92 -10.00
C ASN A 74 4.34 -24.10 -10.34
N LYS A 75 3.81 -23.37 -11.33
CA LYS A 75 2.39 -23.41 -11.75
C LYS A 75 1.44 -23.05 -10.61
N ILE A 76 1.82 -22.09 -9.78
CA ILE A 76 1.03 -21.56 -8.69
C ILE A 76 0.55 -20.14 -9.02
N LEU A 77 -0.53 -19.69 -8.39
CA LEU A 77 -1.12 -18.39 -8.68
C LEU A 77 -0.37 -17.28 -7.95
N LEU A 78 -0.24 -16.13 -8.60
CA LEU A 78 0.21 -14.88 -7.99
C LEU A 78 -0.98 -13.96 -7.75
N ILE A 79 -1.16 -13.53 -6.50
CA ILE A 79 -2.23 -12.62 -6.09
C ILE A 79 -1.60 -11.32 -5.58
N PHE A 80 -2.01 -10.17 -6.14
CA PHE A 80 -1.61 -8.87 -5.61
C PHE A 80 -2.75 -8.22 -4.82
N ASP A 81 -2.40 -7.76 -3.62
CA ASP A 81 -3.24 -6.88 -2.82
C ASP A 81 -2.91 -5.42 -3.15
N GLU A 82 -3.67 -4.84 -4.06
CA GLU A 82 -3.58 -3.43 -4.47
C GLU A 82 -4.63 -2.55 -3.76
N ILE A 83 -5.17 -3.03 -2.63
CA ILE A 83 -6.20 -2.31 -1.88
C ILE A 83 -5.71 -0.93 -1.40
N GLN A 84 -4.42 -0.82 -1.06
CA GLN A 84 -3.85 0.47 -0.62
C GLN A 84 -2.95 1.11 -1.68
N SER A 85 -2.22 0.32 -2.44
CA SER A 85 -1.19 0.76 -3.38
C SER A 85 -1.72 1.11 -4.77
N GLY A 86 -2.87 0.55 -5.16
CA GLY A 86 -3.48 0.76 -6.48
C GLY A 86 -4.19 2.10 -6.67
N LEU A 87 -4.88 2.21 -7.77
CA LEU A 87 -5.75 3.35 -8.13
C LEU A 87 -5.01 4.70 -8.14
N GLY A 88 -3.87 4.75 -8.81
CA GLY A 88 -3.11 5.98 -9.00
C GLY A 88 -2.23 6.39 -7.83
N ARG A 89 -2.38 5.77 -6.64
CA ARG A 89 -1.70 6.14 -5.40
C ARG A 89 -0.19 6.27 -5.52
N THR A 90 0.44 5.41 -6.31
CA THR A 90 1.89 5.35 -6.49
C THR A 90 2.38 6.09 -7.74
N GLY A 91 1.50 6.83 -8.44
CA GLY A 91 1.82 7.49 -9.71
C GLY A 91 1.73 6.56 -10.92
N SER A 92 1.13 5.39 -10.76
CA SER A 92 0.71 4.45 -11.81
C SER A 92 -0.68 3.91 -11.44
N MET A 93 -1.45 3.40 -12.40
CA MET A 93 -2.78 2.85 -12.12
C MET A 93 -2.70 1.75 -11.06
N TRP A 94 -1.74 0.85 -11.20
CA TRP A 94 -1.40 -0.19 -10.23
C TRP A 94 0.04 -0.03 -9.76
N ALA A 95 0.32 -0.31 -8.50
CA ALA A 95 1.70 -0.28 -8.01
C ALA A 95 2.57 -1.32 -8.72
N ALA A 96 2.00 -2.46 -9.09
CA ALA A 96 2.69 -3.52 -9.85
C ALA A 96 3.22 -3.05 -11.22
N ASP A 97 2.65 -1.99 -11.81
CA ASP A 97 3.10 -1.43 -13.10
C ASP A 97 4.55 -0.93 -13.04
N HIS A 98 5.02 -0.47 -11.87
CA HIS A 98 6.41 -0.04 -11.69
C HIS A 98 7.42 -1.17 -11.96
N TRP A 99 7.00 -2.42 -11.77
CA TRP A 99 7.82 -3.61 -12.00
C TRP A 99 7.40 -4.39 -13.24
N LYS A 100 6.41 -3.88 -14.00
CA LYS A 100 5.87 -4.54 -15.20
C LYS A 100 5.44 -6.00 -14.90
N THR A 101 4.89 -6.23 -13.72
CA THR A 101 4.49 -7.55 -13.24
C THR A 101 2.97 -7.65 -13.19
N VAL A 102 2.43 -8.67 -13.83
CA VAL A 102 0.98 -8.91 -13.90
C VAL A 102 0.64 -10.11 -13.01
N PRO A 103 -0.27 -9.95 -12.03
CA PRO A 103 -0.73 -11.07 -11.21
C PRO A 103 -1.81 -11.88 -11.95
N ASP A 104 -2.11 -13.05 -11.41
CA ASP A 104 -3.25 -13.87 -11.85
C ASP A 104 -4.57 -13.35 -11.25
N ILE A 105 -4.49 -12.82 -10.02
CA ILE A 105 -5.63 -12.24 -9.28
C ILE A 105 -5.17 -10.94 -8.64
N MET A 106 -6.03 -9.93 -8.65
CA MET A 106 -5.77 -8.64 -8.00
C MET A 106 -6.95 -8.23 -7.14
N CYS A 107 -6.69 -7.83 -5.90
CA CYS A 107 -7.68 -7.29 -4.98
C CYS A 107 -7.59 -5.76 -4.94
N VAL A 108 -8.74 -5.09 -5.10
CA VAL A 108 -8.87 -3.64 -5.13
C VAL A 108 -10.02 -3.20 -4.23
N ALA A 109 -9.84 -2.13 -3.46
CA ALA A 109 -10.89 -1.56 -2.61
C ALA A 109 -10.59 -0.08 -2.29
N LYS A 110 -10.94 0.38 -1.08
CA LYS A 110 -10.70 1.75 -0.59
C LYS A 110 -11.14 2.83 -1.57
N GLY A 111 -10.22 3.35 -2.39
CA GLY A 111 -10.48 4.45 -3.32
C GLY A 111 -11.36 4.11 -4.53
N ILE A 112 -11.64 2.83 -4.79
CA ILE A 112 -12.29 2.38 -6.04
C ILE A 112 -13.64 3.05 -6.34
N ALA A 113 -14.39 3.45 -5.34
CA ALA A 113 -15.71 4.06 -5.51
C ALA A 113 -15.84 5.43 -4.79
N GLY A 114 -14.73 6.18 -4.67
CA GLY A 114 -14.74 7.56 -4.16
C GLY A 114 -15.32 7.74 -2.76
N GLY A 115 -15.28 6.69 -1.91
CA GLY A 115 -15.84 6.68 -0.56
C GLY A 115 -17.09 5.82 -0.39
N VAL A 116 -17.76 5.41 -1.46
CA VAL A 116 -18.83 4.41 -1.39
C VAL A 116 -18.22 3.04 -1.13
N PRO A 117 -18.73 2.25 -0.15
CA PRO A 117 -18.19 0.93 0.15
C PRO A 117 -18.21 -0.01 -1.06
N MET A 118 -17.04 -0.41 -1.51
CA MET A 118 -16.85 -1.32 -2.64
C MET A 118 -15.54 -2.08 -2.53
N GLY A 119 -15.54 -3.35 -2.91
CA GLY A 119 -14.35 -4.16 -3.14
C GLY A 119 -14.48 -4.87 -4.49
N VAL A 120 -13.38 -5.02 -5.19
CA VAL A 120 -13.30 -5.66 -6.50
C VAL A 120 -12.18 -6.69 -6.48
N THR A 121 -12.44 -7.85 -7.03
CA THR A 121 -11.42 -8.85 -7.33
C THR A 121 -11.33 -9.02 -8.84
N LEU A 122 -10.20 -8.67 -9.40
CA LEU A 122 -9.88 -8.88 -10.82
C LEU A 122 -9.24 -10.25 -10.95
N VAL A 123 -9.71 -11.04 -11.89
CA VAL A 123 -9.26 -12.43 -12.08
C VAL A 123 -9.00 -12.67 -13.56
N ARG A 124 -7.91 -13.34 -13.87
CA ARG A 124 -7.60 -13.74 -15.25
C ARG A 124 -8.71 -14.65 -15.81
N PRO A 125 -9.14 -14.50 -17.08
CA PRO A 125 -10.32 -15.18 -17.62
C PRO A 125 -10.28 -16.70 -17.53
N ASP A 126 -9.12 -17.31 -17.72
CA ASP A 126 -8.95 -18.77 -17.65
C ASP A 126 -9.15 -19.31 -16.21
N ILE A 127 -8.75 -18.55 -15.20
CA ILE A 127 -8.99 -18.88 -13.78
C ILE A 127 -10.47 -18.68 -13.44
N LEU A 128 -11.06 -17.59 -13.90
CA LEU A 128 -12.47 -17.29 -13.64
C LEU A 128 -13.39 -18.37 -14.26
N SER A 129 -12.98 -19.00 -15.37
CA SER A 129 -13.77 -20.02 -16.07
C SER A 129 -14.02 -21.30 -15.25
N VAL A 130 -13.22 -21.55 -14.19
CA VAL A 130 -13.45 -22.73 -13.32
C VAL A 130 -14.59 -22.50 -12.32
N MET A 131 -14.97 -21.23 -12.07
CA MET A 131 -16.09 -20.89 -11.19
C MET A 131 -17.43 -21.13 -11.91
N LYS A 132 -18.31 -21.87 -11.27
CA LYS A 132 -19.66 -22.12 -11.79
C LYS A 132 -20.66 -21.14 -11.25
N LYS A 133 -21.74 -20.91 -12.01
CA LYS A 133 -22.85 -20.07 -11.57
C LYS A 133 -23.42 -20.60 -10.24
N GLY A 134 -23.50 -19.74 -9.23
CA GLY A 134 -24.02 -20.03 -7.91
C GLY A 134 -22.98 -20.44 -6.85
N GLU A 135 -21.71 -20.61 -7.23
CA GLU A 135 -20.63 -20.93 -6.26
C GLU A 135 -20.17 -19.71 -5.46
N HIS A 136 -20.44 -18.52 -5.97
CA HIS A 136 -20.19 -17.26 -5.26
C HIS A 136 -21.37 -16.33 -5.37
N SER A 137 -21.74 -15.69 -4.27
CA SER A 137 -22.79 -14.66 -4.22
C SER A 137 -22.49 -13.60 -3.16
N SER A 138 -23.03 -12.41 -3.37
CA SER A 138 -22.97 -11.31 -2.42
C SER A 138 -24.28 -10.52 -2.52
N THR A 139 -24.94 -10.29 -1.39
CA THR A 139 -26.24 -9.57 -1.37
C THR A 139 -26.12 -8.15 -1.95
N PHE A 140 -25.05 -7.45 -1.64
CA PHE A 140 -24.80 -6.07 -2.11
C PHE A 140 -23.71 -5.95 -3.17
N GLY A 141 -23.08 -7.06 -3.57
CA GLY A 141 -22.05 -7.06 -4.60
C GLY A 141 -22.63 -6.64 -5.95
N GLY A 142 -21.93 -5.76 -6.67
CA GLY A 142 -22.36 -5.27 -7.99
C GLY A 142 -23.60 -4.38 -7.97
N ASN A 143 -23.98 -3.78 -6.83
CA ASN A 143 -25.12 -2.87 -6.78
C ASN A 143 -24.89 -1.63 -7.65
N PRO A 144 -25.96 -1.08 -8.29
CA PRO A 144 -25.84 0.01 -9.26
C PRO A 144 -25.17 1.27 -8.74
N LEU A 145 -25.39 1.63 -7.46
CA LEU A 145 -24.79 2.82 -6.84
C LEU A 145 -23.28 2.70 -6.77
N SER A 146 -22.79 1.60 -6.18
CA SER A 146 -21.35 1.39 -6.06
C SER A 146 -20.67 1.24 -7.42
N CYS A 147 -21.31 0.56 -8.37
CA CYS A 147 -20.79 0.44 -9.75
C CYS A 147 -20.71 1.78 -10.46
N ALA A 148 -21.73 2.63 -10.36
CA ALA A 148 -21.71 3.97 -10.93
C ALA A 148 -20.60 4.84 -10.31
N ALA A 149 -20.46 4.81 -8.98
CA ALA A 149 -19.40 5.53 -8.27
C ALA A 149 -18.01 5.00 -8.68
N GLY A 150 -17.84 3.67 -8.78
CA GLY A 150 -16.58 3.05 -9.23
C GLY A 150 -16.23 3.45 -10.66
N THR A 151 -17.20 3.44 -11.57
CA THR A 151 -17.01 3.86 -12.95
C THR A 151 -16.56 5.34 -13.03
N ALA A 152 -17.23 6.23 -12.30
CA ALA A 152 -16.86 7.64 -12.24
C ALA A 152 -15.45 7.85 -11.67
N THR A 153 -15.08 7.08 -10.63
CA THR A 153 -13.74 7.14 -10.05
C THR A 153 -12.66 6.71 -11.05
N ILE A 154 -12.88 5.62 -11.78
CA ILE A 154 -11.91 5.15 -12.79
C ILE A 154 -11.81 6.17 -13.93
N GLN A 155 -12.93 6.76 -14.36
CA GLN A 155 -12.92 7.81 -15.38
C GLN A 155 -12.11 9.04 -14.92
N ALA A 156 -12.32 9.53 -13.69
CA ALA A 156 -11.54 10.62 -13.14
C ALA A 156 -10.04 10.29 -13.08
N LEU A 157 -9.69 9.10 -12.58
CA LEU A 157 -8.29 8.66 -12.53
C LEU A 157 -7.62 8.67 -13.91
N THR A 158 -8.34 8.24 -14.95
CA THR A 158 -7.77 8.03 -16.29
C THR A 158 -7.89 9.26 -17.20
N GLN A 159 -8.79 10.22 -16.90
CA GLN A 159 -9.10 11.35 -17.79
C GLN A 159 -8.72 12.71 -17.20
N ASP A 160 -8.69 12.84 -15.86
CA ASP A 160 -8.49 14.13 -15.20
C ASP A 160 -7.02 14.34 -14.73
N GLY A 161 -6.07 13.52 -15.19
CA GLY A 161 -4.64 13.67 -14.89
C GLY A 161 -4.26 13.37 -13.45
N LEU A 162 -5.12 12.67 -12.67
CA LEU A 162 -4.86 12.41 -11.24
C LEU A 162 -3.69 11.49 -10.99
N ILE A 163 -3.44 10.53 -11.89
CA ILE A 163 -2.29 9.61 -11.78
C ILE A 163 -0.98 10.36 -12.02
N GLU A 164 -0.95 11.22 -13.02
CA GLU A 164 0.18 12.11 -13.34
C GLU A 164 0.44 13.06 -12.18
N ASN A 165 -0.63 13.69 -11.64
CA ASN A 165 -0.49 14.55 -10.46
C ASN A 165 0.10 13.78 -9.26
N ALA A 166 -0.36 12.56 -9.01
CA ALA A 166 0.18 11.74 -7.92
C ALA A 166 1.67 11.40 -8.12
N LYS A 167 2.10 11.20 -9.37
CA LYS A 167 3.51 10.99 -9.71
C LYS A 167 4.34 12.24 -9.47
N ASP A 168 3.93 13.39 -10.02
CA ASP A 168 4.68 14.64 -9.96
C ASP A 168 4.73 15.22 -8.55
N MET A 169 3.59 15.27 -7.88
CA MET A 169 3.49 15.74 -6.49
C MET A 169 4.20 14.79 -5.53
N GLY A 170 4.13 13.47 -5.80
CA GLY A 170 4.86 12.47 -5.05
C GLY A 170 6.38 12.66 -5.15
N GLN A 171 6.90 12.97 -6.34
CA GLN A 171 8.32 13.25 -6.55
C GLN A 171 8.75 14.50 -5.78
N LYS A 172 7.99 15.62 -5.89
CA LYS A 172 8.27 16.86 -5.16
C LYS A 172 8.25 16.64 -3.66
N PHE A 173 7.27 15.89 -3.17
CA PHE A 173 7.15 15.62 -1.74
C PHE A 173 8.32 14.78 -1.23
N GLN A 174 8.69 13.71 -1.94
CA GLN A 174 9.85 12.89 -1.57
C GLN A 174 11.15 13.67 -1.60
N GLN A 175 11.33 14.58 -2.58
CA GLN A 175 12.49 15.47 -2.63
C GLN A 175 12.56 16.39 -1.41
N GLY A 176 11.45 17.06 -1.05
CA GLY A 176 11.38 17.89 0.15
C GLY A 176 11.63 17.11 1.45
N LEU A 177 11.11 15.88 1.55
CA LEU A 177 11.37 15.00 2.68
C LEU A 177 12.82 14.52 2.75
N ALA A 178 13.49 14.32 1.60
CA ALA A 178 14.91 14.01 1.55
C ALA A 178 15.77 15.21 2.01
N GLU A 179 15.35 16.44 1.69
CA GLU A 179 15.99 17.66 2.19
C GLU A 179 15.81 17.78 3.72
N LEU A 180 14.62 17.47 4.24
CA LEU A 180 14.39 17.41 5.71
C LEU A 180 15.30 16.37 6.36
N LYS A 181 15.42 15.18 5.75
CA LYS A 181 16.33 14.13 6.26
C LYS A 181 17.78 14.60 6.34
N SER A 182 18.23 15.44 5.42
CA SER A 182 19.61 15.97 5.43
C SER A 182 19.85 16.95 6.60
N ARG A 183 18.78 17.61 7.08
CA ARG A 183 18.83 18.59 8.18
C ARG A 183 18.50 17.97 9.55
N HIS A 184 17.62 16.97 9.59
CA HIS A 184 17.14 16.36 10.83
C HIS A 184 17.74 14.96 11.03
N LYS A 185 18.64 14.84 11.99
CA LYS A 185 19.32 13.57 12.32
C LYS A 185 18.38 12.49 12.88
N ILE A 186 17.19 12.89 13.31
CA ILE A 186 16.17 11.98 13.82
C ILE A 186 15.44 11.20 12.73
N ILE A 187 15.53 11.62 11.46
CA ILE A 187 15.00 10.87 10.34
C ILE A 187 15.99 9.75 9.97
N ARG A 188 15.53 8.51 10.04
CA ARG A 188 16.30 7.34 9.63
C ARG A 188 16.21 7.13 8.12
N GLU A 189 15.00 7.11 7.58
CA GLU A 189 14.73 6.79 6.18
C GLU A 189 13.50 7.52 5.66
N VAL A 190 13.53 7.86 4.36
CA VAL A 190 12.36 8.29 3.58
C VAL A 190 12.22 7.28 2.44
N ARG A 191 11.04 6.69 2.29
CA ARG A 191 10.76 5.69 1.25
C ARG A 191 9.33 5.77 0.74
N GLY A 192 9.08 5.23 -0.44
CA GLY A 192 7.75 5.20 -1.06
C GLY A 192 7.78 5.37 -2.57
N LYS A 193 6.60 5.40 -3.17
CA LYS A 193 6.39 5.72 -4.60
C LYS A 193 5.14 6.61 -4.73
N GLY A 194 5.21 7.61 -5.62
CA GLY A 194 4.13 8.58 -5.78
C GLY A 194 3.74 9.21 -4.45
N LEU A 195 2.45 9.23 -4.15
CA LEU A 195 1.87 9.76 -2.91
C LEU A 195 1.64 8.66 -1.83
N MET A 196 2.40 7.59 -1.86
CA MET A 196 2.46 6.57 -0.82
C MET A 196 3.85 6.61 -0.17
N ILE A 197 4.01 7.39 0.92
CA ILE A 197 5.30 7.76 1.47
C ILE A 197 5.37 7.44 2.95
N GLY A 198 6.51 6.90 3.39
CA GLY A 198 6.86 6.65 4.79
C GLY A 198 8.12 7.41 5.17
N VAL A 199 8.09 8.04 6.34
CA VAL A 199 9.25 8.68 6.97
C VAL A 199 9.52 7.96 8.28
N GLU A 200 10.58 7.18 8.33
CA GLU A 200 10.97 6.44 9.52
C GLU A 200 11.84 7.31 10.42
N LEU A 201 11.42 7.44 11.68
CA LEU A 201 12.16 8.13 12.72
C LEU A 201 12.92 7.15 13.62
N LYS A 202 13.87 7.66 14.39
CA LYS A 202 14.65 6.86 15.36
C LYS A 202 13.90 6.55 16.66
N PHE A 203 12.65 7.04 16.80
CA PHE A 203 11.82 6.89 18.01
C PHE A 203 10.33 6.88 17.64
N GLU A 204 9.46 6.70 18.63
CA GLU A 204 8.01 6.66 18.44
C GLU A 204 7.46 8.03 18.00
N VAL A 205 6.58 8.00 16.99
CA VAL A 205 6.01 9.21 16.34
C VAL A 205 4.82 9.83 17.07
N LYS A 206 4.35 9.23 18.16
CA LYS A 206 3.11 9.61 18.83
C LYS A 206 3.03 11.10 19.16
N ASP A 207 4.09 11.67 19.69
CA ASP A 207 4.12 13.09 20.11
C ASP A 207 4.08 14.01 18.88
N ILE A 208 4.80 13.66 17.80
CA ILE A 208 4.76 14.40 16.54
C ILE A 208 3.36 14.37 15.92
N LEU A 209 2.64 13.24 16.00
CA LEU A 209 1.25 13.17 15.53
C LEU A 209 0.34 14.13 16.29
N MET A 210 0.46 14.17 17.62
CA MET A 210 -0.35 15.05 18.46
C MET A 210 -0.06 16.54 18.23
N GLU A 211 1.21 16.89 18.08
CA GLU A 211 1.62 18.25 17.73
C GLU A 211 1.23 18.61 16.30
N GLY A 212 1.29 17.66 15.36
CA GLY A 212 0.80 17.85 13.99
C GLY A 212 -0.66 18.31 13.96
N ILE A 213 -1.54 17.64 14.71
CA ILE A 213 -2.96 18.00 14.81
C ILE A 213 -3.13 19.45 15.29
N LYS A 214 -2.37 19.88 16.31
CA LYS A 214 -2.43 21.26 16.83
C LYS A 214 -1.99 22.29 15.80
N ASN A 215 -1.10 21.90 14.90
CA ASN A 215 -0.59 22.76 13.82
C ASN A 215 -1.38 22.58 12.48
N GLY A 216 -2.55 21.93 12.53
CA GLY A 216 -3.43 21.75 11.37
C GLY A 216 -2.95 20.71 10.37
N LEU A 217 -2.07 19.78 10.78
CA LEU A 217 -1.56 18.69 9.96
C LEU A 217 -2.02 17.33 10.51
N LEU A 218 -2.90 16.66 9.76
CA LEU A 218 -3.33 15.31 10.10
C LEU A 218 -2.34 14.29 9.53
N LEU A 219 -1.55 13.72 10.40
CA LEU A 219 -0.56 12.69 10.07
C LEU A 219 -1.10 11.30 10.41
N LEU A 220 -0.69 10.31 9.62
CA LEU A 220 -0.89 8.91 9.91
C LEU A 220 0.41 8.28 10.43
N TYR A 221 0.29 7.11 11.04
CA TYR A 221 1.46 6.34 11.47
C TYR A 221 1.40 4.91 10.94
N SER A 222 2.54 4.26 10.92
CA SER A 222 2.67 2.84 10.66
C SER A 222 3.70 2.25 11.61
N GLY A 223 3.38 1.13 12.23
CA GLY A 223 4.19 0.64 13.34
C GLY A 223 4.23 1.64 14.49
N ARG A 224 5.42 1.89 15.06
CA ARG A 224 5.60 2.85 16.17
C ARG A 224 6.36 4.11 15.78
N ASN A 225 7.22 4.02 14.78
CA ASN A 225 8.23 5.04 14.45
C ASN A 225 8.16 5.57 13.02
N ILE A 226 7.09 5.30 12.29
CA ILE A 226 6.94 5.72 10.90
C ILE A 226 5.77 6.70 10.76
N LEU A 227 6.05 7.89 10.27
CA LEU A 227 5.04 8.82 9.76
C LEU A 227 4.66 8.36 8.35
N ARG A 228 3.36 8.17 8.12
CA ARG A 228 2.82 7.72 6.84
C ARG A 228 2.03 8.84 6.19
N PHE A 229 2.36 9.14 4.94
CA PHE A 229 1.71 10.17 4.13
C PHE A 229 0.93 9.50 3.00
N LEU A 230 -0.36 9.74 2.99
CA LEU A 230 -1.33 9.28 1.98
C LEU A 230 -2.27 10.44 1.62
N PRO A 231 -1.75 11.57 1.13
CA PRO A 231 -2.59 12.72 0.80
C PRO A 231 -3.55 12.39 -0.34
N PRO A 232 -4.62 13.19 -0.56
CA PRO A 232 -5.49 13.01 -1.71
C PRO A 232 -4.70 13.17 -3.03
N LEU A 233 -5.14 12.46 -4.09
CA LEU A 233 -4.45 12.50 -5.39
C LEU A 233 -4.51 13.88 -6.07
N VAL A 234 -5.39 14.75 -5.61
CA VAL A 234 -5.54 16.14 -6.05
C VAL A 234 -4.69 17.13 -5.27
N ILE A 235 -3.78 16.66 -4.39
CA ILE A 235 -2.93 17.55 -3.60
C ILE A 235 -2.16 18.51 -4.50
N SER A 236 -2.03 19.76 -4.05
CA SER A 236 -1.27 20.80 -4.75
C SER A 236 0.17 20.91 -4.26
N GLU A 237 1.01 21.59 -5.03
CA GLU A 237 2.38 21.92 -4.63
C GLU A 237 2.40 22.86 -3.41
N GLU A 238 1.42 23.75 -3.29
CA GLU A 238 1.27 24.62 -2.13
C GLU A 238 1.01 23.82 -0.85
N ASP A 239 0.12 22.81 -0.93
CA ASP A 239 -0.17 21.92 0.21
C ASP A 239 1.07 21.13 0.64
N ILE A 240 1.89 20.65 -0.32
CA ILE A 240 3.14 19.96 -0.04
C ILE A 240 4.12 20.91 0.65
N THR A 241 4.29 22.12 0.14
CA THR A 241 5.20 23.13 0.70
C THR A 241 4.79 23.48 2.14
N LYS A 242 3.49 23.67 2.36
CA LYS A 242 2.94 23.92 3.70
C LYS A 242 3.17 22.74 4.64
N THR A 243 2.94 21.52 4.16
CA THR A 243 3.17 20.29 4.94
C THR A 243 4.63 20.14 5.33
N LEU A 244 5.57 20.35 4.39
CA LEU A 244 7.00 20.27 4.64
C LEU A 244 7.45 21.32 5.65
N LYS A 245 6.92 22.55 5.59
CA LYS A 245 7.23 23.61 6.57
C LYS A 245 6.78 23.24 7.96
N ILE A 246 5.53 22.77 8.11
CA ILE A 246 5.01 22.34 9.42
C ILE A 246 5.84 21.16 9.95
N LEU A 247 6.16 20.21 9.11
CA LEU A 247 6.95 19.04 9.51
C LEU A 247 8.35 19.43 9.95
N ASP A 248 9.01 20.39 9.29
CA ASP A 248 10.31 20.94 9.66
C ASP A 248 10.29 21.55 11.10
N GLU A 249 9.27 22.34 11.38
CA GLU A 249 9.06 22.92 12.72
C GLU A 249 8.82 21.83 13.79
N LEU A 250 8.01 20.82 13.48
CA LEU A 250 7.75 19.70 14.39
C LEU A 250 9.01 18.88 14.68
N LEU A 251 9.81 18.60 13.66
CA LEU A 251 11.06 17.86 13.80
C LEU A 251 12.09 18.66 14.61
N THR A 252 12.23 19.96 14.35
CA THR A 252 13.11 20.85 15.10
C THR A 252 12.75 20.87 16.59
N ASN A 253 11.47 21.02 16.91
CA ASN A 253 10.98 21.00 18.28
C ASN A 253 11.24 19.66 18.98
N GLU A 254 11.09 18.55 18.23
CA GLU A 254 11.33 17.22 18.76
C GLU A 254 12.82 16.94 18.99
N GLU A 255 13.70 17.42 18.11
CA GLU A 255 15.16 17.37 18.32
C GLU A 255 15.58 18.16 19.55
N ALA A 256 15.06 19.38 19.71
CA ALA A 256 15.32 20.21 20.89
C ALA A 256 14.84 19.54 22.20
N ARG A 257 13.65 18.93 22.17
CA ARG A 257 13.09 18.20 23.32
C ARG A 257 13.94 16.99 23.72
N ARG A 258 14.58 16.36 22.76
CA ARG A 258 15.41 15.15 22.96
C ARG A 258 16.90 15.44 23.15
N ASN A 259 17.32 16.69 23.04
CA ASN A 259 18.74 17.10 23.08
C ASN A 259 19.61 16.37 22.03
N VAL A 260 19.15 16.30 20.79
CA VAL A 260 19.81 15.59 19.66
C VAL A 260 20.31 16.59 18.62
#